data_b1ddadc0abe7ab68f47c18f6405bace1
#
_entry.id   b1ddadc0abe7ab68f47c18f6405bace1
#
_cell.length_a   1.000
_cell.length_b   1.000
_cell.length_c   1.000
_cell.angle_alpha   90.00
_cell.angle_beta   90.00
_cell.angle_gamma   90.00
#
_symmetry.space_group_name_H-M   'P 1'
#
loop_
_entity.id
_entity.type
_entity.pdbx_description
1 polymer ?
#
loop_
_entity_poly.entity_id
_entity_poly.type
_entity_poly.pdbx_seq_one_letter_code
_entity_poly.pdbx_strand_id
1 'polypeptide(L)'
;MKAAALVVALASACGSLVAAATEELKIDVTLPVDCDRKTKEGDKVSMHYKGTLQKTGEKFDASYDRGQPFSFTLGSKHVIKGWEQGLLDMCIGEKRTLTIPPELGYGQRGMGPIPGGSTLIFETELVAIAGVPETKAAEDTVSDKIAKAAAGAAEAARVMLADSDDVQGHEEL
;
A
#
# COMPACT_ATOMS: atom_id res chain seq x y z
N MET A 1 14.75 -38.59 -71.24
CA MET A 1 13.98 -38.75 -69.97
C MET A 1 14.46 -37.70 -69.00
N LYS A 2 13.71 -36.59 -68.86
CA LYS A 2 14.05 -35.45 -68.01
C LYS A 2 13.12 -35.44 -66.79
N ALA A 3 13.67 -35.70 -65.60
CA ALA A 3 12.93 -35.63 -64.36
C ALA A 3 12.93 -34.19 -63.88
N ALA A 4 11.74 -33.58 -63.73
CA ALA A 4 11.55 -32.27 -63.15
C ALA A 4 11.34 -32.41 -61.62
N ALA A 5 12.24 -31.84 -60.84
CA ALA A 5 12.10 -31.77 -59.39
C ALA A 5 11.24 -30.56 -59.01
N LEU A 6 10.10 -30.80 -58.38
CA LEU A 6 9.21 -29.82 -57.82
C LEU A 6 9.72 -29.46 -56.40
N VAL A 7 10.23 -28.25 -56.23
CA VAL A 7 10.58 -27.71 -54.90
C VAL A 7 9.34 -27.02 -54.33
N VAL A 8 8.73 -27.64 -53.33
CA VAL A 8 7.64 -27.05 -52.54
C VAL A 8 8.27 -26.22 -51.43
N ALA A 9 8.19 -24.89 -51.53
CA ALA A 9 8.57 -23.99 -50.48
C ALA A 9 7.44 -23.89 -49.43
N LEU A 10 7.64 -24.50 -48.27
CA LEU A 10 6.78 -24.28 -47.10
C LEU A 10 7.14 -22.92 -46.50
N ALA A 11 6.26 -21.93 -46.69
CA ALA A 11 6.32 -20.67 -45.96
C ALA A 11 5.76 -20.90 -44.55
N SER A 12 6.67 -21.00 -43.54
CA SER A 12 6.32 -20.97 -42.12
C SER A 12 5.88 -19.57 -41.75
N ALA A 13 4.57 -19.33 -41.66
CA ALA A 13 4.00 -18.16 -41.03
C ALA A 13 4.18 -18.29 -39.50
N CYS A 14 5.25 -17.71 -38.97
CA CYS A 14 5.46 -17.55 -37.53
C CYS A 14 4.52 -16.43 -37.03
N GLY A 15 3.29 -16.80 -36.65
CA GLY A 15 2.35 -15.92 -35.98
C GLY A 15 2.87 -15.63 -34.58
N SER A 16 3.42 -14.40 -34.36
CA SER A 16 3.73 -13.90 -33.02
C SER A 16 2.42 -13.73 -32.26
N LEU A 17 2.08 -14.66 -31.38
CA LEU A 17 1.10 -14.45 -30.36
C LEU A 17 1.70 -13.36 -29.40
N VAL A 18 1.26 -12.13 -29.57
CA VAL A 18 1.42 -11.11 -28.55
C VAL A 18 0.48 -11.52 -27.42
N ALA A 19 1.01 -12.22 -26.42
CA ALA A 19 0.31 -12.43 -25.17
C ALA A 19 0.13 -11.03 -24.56
N ALA A 20 -1.10 -10.52 -24.54
CA ALA A 20 -1.45 -9.37 -23.73
C ALA A 20 -1.12 -9.76 -22.29
N ALA A 21 -0.07 -9.17 -21.74
CA ALA A 21 0.24 -9.32 -20.32
C ALA A 21 -0.93 -8.72 -19.56
N THR A 22 -1.80 -9.56 -19.02
CA THR A 22 -2.78 -9.13 -18.01
C THR A 22 -1.96 -8.67 -16.83
N GLU A 23 -1.97 -7.36 -16.56
CA GLU A 23 -1.36 -6.83 -15.33
C GLU A 23 -2.02 -7.51 -14.15
N GLU A 24 -1.22 -8.08 -13.27
CA GLU A 24 -1.70 -8.76 -12.06
C GLU A 24 -1.74 -7.79 -10.89
N LEU A 25 -2.61 -8.09 -9.91
CA LEU A 25 -2.63 -7.37 -8.63
C LEU A 25 -1.27 -7.55 -7.94
N LYS A 26 -0.61 -6.44 -7.62
CA LYS A 26 0.60 -6.45 -6.81
C LYS A 26 0.28 -6.00 -5.39
N ILE A 27 0.75 -6.77 -4.42
CA ILE A 27 0.57 -6.52 -2.99
C ILE A 27 1.95 -6.38 -2.36
N ASP A 28 2.28 -5.18 -1.91
CA ASP A 28 3.52 -4.89 -1.19
C ASP A 28 3.18 -4.62 0.28
N VAL A 29 3.63 -5.48 1.20
CA VAL A 29 3.46 -5.28 2.65
C VAL A 29 4.51 -4.26 3.11
N THR A 30 4.06 -3.05 3.46
CA THR A 30 4.94 -1.95 3.85
C THR A 30 5.18 -1.88 5.36
N LEU A 31 4.23 -2.39 6.16
CA LEU A 31 4.37 -2.58 7.60
C LEU A 31 3.74 -3.92 7.97
N PRO A 32 4.55 -4.98 8.13
CA PRO A 32 4.04 -6.27 8.59
C PRO A 32 3.69 -6.21 10.09
N VAL A 33 2.66 -6.96 10.47
CA VAL A 33 2.24 -7.17 11.87
C VAL A 33 1.98 -8.66 12.06
N ASP A 34 2.44 -9.21 13.18
CA ASP A 34 2.12 -10.58 13.56
C ASP A 34 0.85 -10.62 14.40
N CYS A 35 -0.07 -11.51 14.06
CA CYS A 35 -1.33 -11.67 14.77
C CYS A 35 -1.91 -13.08 14.61
N ASP A 36 -2.73 -13.48 15.57
CA ASP A 36 -3.43 -14.77 15.54
C ASP A 36 -4.64 -14.75 14.60
N ARG A 37 -5.23 -13.58 14.35
CA ARG A 37 -6.45 -13.40 13.60
C ARG A 37 -6.24 -12.42 12.44
N LYS A 38 -6.19 -12.97 11.23
CA LYS A 38 -6.10 -12.23 9.96
C LYS A 38 -7.50 -12.02 9.35
N THR A 39 -7.61 -11.03 8.48
CA THR A 39 -8.82 -10.77 7.70
C THR A 39 -9.18 -11.96 6.81
N LYS A 40 -10.47 -12.21 6.65
CA LYS A 40 -11.04 -13.22 5.74
C LYS A 40 -12.33 -12.72 5.12
N GLU A 41 -12.83 -13.42 4.11
CA GLU A 41 -14.15 -13.14 3.53
C GLU A 41 -15.24 -13.18 4.61
N GLY A 42 -16.19 -12.25 4.52
CA GLY A 42 -17.26 -12.05 5.49
C GLY A 42 -16.91 -11.12 6.65
N ASP A 43 -15.65 -10.76 6.83
CA ASP A 43 -15.27 -9.81 7.88
C ASP A 43 -15.69 -8.39 7.53
N LYS A 44 -16.31 -7.70 8.50
CA LYS A 44 -16.48 -6.25 8.43
C LYS A 44 -15.19 -5.59 8.91
N VAL A 45 -14.51 -4.92 8.01
CA VAL A 45 -13.21 -4.26 8.24
C VAL A 45 -13.35 -2.75 8.20
N SER A 46 -12.49 -2.06 8.94
CA SER A 46 -12.31 -0.61 8.90
C SER A 46 -10.90 -0.30 8.44
N MET A 47 -10.78 0.50 7.37
CA MET A 47 -9.53 0.77 6.68
C MET A 47 -9.25 2.27 6.61
N HIS A 48 -8.01 2.66 6.86
CA HIS A 48 -7.49 3.90 6.31
C HIS A 48 -6.84 3.64 4.96
N TYR A 49 -7.00 4.58 4.05
CA TYR A 49 -6.39 4.48 2.72
C TYR A 49 -6.14 5.83 2.07
N LYS A 50 -5.22 5.81 1.09
CA LYS A 50 -4.97 6.89 0.15
C LYS A 50 -4.85 6.28 -1.24
N GLY A 51 -5.68 6.71 -2.18
CA GLY A 51 -5.70 6.27 -3.56
C GLY A 51 -5.08 7.31 -4.49
N THR A 52 -4.15 6.88 -5.34
CA THR A 52 -3.47 7.69 -6.35
C THR A 52 -3.45 6.99 -7.70
N LEU A 53 -3.40 7.76 -8.79
CA LEU A 53 -3.20 7.25 -10.14
C LEU A 53 -1.73 6.91 -10.35
N GLN A 54 -1.40 5.68 -10.77
CA GLN A 54 -0.01 5.26 -10.98
C GLN A 54 0.73 6.18 -11.96
N LYS A 55 0.08 6.59 -13.05
CA LYS A 55 0.68 7.36 -14.14
C LYS A 55 1.06 8.80 -13.76
N THR A 56 0.23 9.45 -12.94
CA THR A 56 0.39 10.88 -12.61
C THR A 56 0.79 11.12 -11.16
N GLY A 57 0.59 10.13 -10.27
CA GLY A 57 0.72 10.29 -8.83
C GLY A 57 -0.42 11.12 -8.21
N GLU A 58 -1.41 11.55 -9.01
CA GLU A 58 -2.52 12.36 -8.54
C GLU A 58 -3.40 11.60 -7.57
N LYS A 59 -3.66 12.19 -6.39
CA LYS A 59 -4.58 11.65 -5.40
C LYS A 59 -6.01 11.87 -5.86
N PHE A 60 -6.81 10.80 -5.93
CA PHE A 60 -8.22 10.88 -6.28
C PHE A 60 -9.16 10.70 -5.07
N ASP A 61 -8.71 10.00 -4.02
CA ASP A 61 -9.49 9.85 -2.78
C ASP A 61 -8.58 9.43 -1.61
N ALA A 62 -8.98 9.80 -0.38
CA ALA A 62 -8.35 9.34 0.85
C ALA A 62 -9.34 9.39 2.01
N SER A 63 -9.33 8.35 2.86
CA SER A 63 -10.12 8.32 4.09
C SER A 63 -9.62 9.34 5.12
N TYR A 64 -8.34 9.67 5.07
CA TYR A 64 -7.72 10.68 5.94
C TYR A 64 -8.32 12.07 5.75
N ASP A 65 -8.74 12.43 4.53
CA ASP A 65 -9.39 13.71 4.23
C ASP A 65 -10.76 13.85 4.91
N ARG A 66 -11.38 12.72 5.26
CA ARG A 66 -12.66 12.63 5.98
C ARG A 66 -12.50 12.45 7.48
N GLY A 67 -11.29 12.24 7.97
CA GLY A 67 -10.97 12.05 9.38
C GLY A 67 -11.51 10.76 10.00
N GLN A 68 -11.98 9.80 9.18
CA GLN A 68 -12.54 8.53 9.67
C GLN A 68 -12.22 7.37 8.73
N PRO A 69 -12.03 6.14 9.26
CA PRO A 69 -11.82 4.95 8.47
C PRO A 69 -13.04 4.62 7.60
N PHE A 70 -12.80 4.03 6.45
CA PHE A 70 -13.83 3.47 5.60
C PHE A 70 -14.13 2.03 6.01
N SER A 71 -15.41 1.72 6.29
CA SER A 71 -15.83 0.39 6.74
C SER A 71 -16.66 -0.30 5.68
N PHE A 72 -16.35 -1.58 5.42
CA PHE A 72 -17.10 -2.43 4.50
C PHE A 72 -16.90 -3.91 4.88
N THR A 73 -17.63 -4.81 4.21
CA THR A 73 -17.51 -6.26 4.42
C THR A 73 -16.75 -6.88 3.26
N LEU A 74 -15.64 -7.58 3.54
CA LEU A 74 -14.87 -8.34 2.56
C LEU A 74 -15.73 -9.45 1.92
N GLY A 75 -15.59 -9.67 0.61
CA GLY A 75 -16.35 -10.66 -0.14
C GLY A 75 -17.77 -10.21 -0.53
N SER A 76 -18.23 -9.03 -0.08
CA SER A 76 -19.58 -8.51 -0.39
C SER A 76 -19.70 -7.85 -1.76
N LYS A 77 -18.60 -7.67 -2.48
CA LYS A 77 -18.52 -6.98 -3.78
C LYS A 77 -18.94 -5.50 -3.72
N HIS A 78 -18.82 -4.87 -2.56
CA HIS A 78 -19.07 -3.45 -2.39
C HIS A 78 -17.86 -2.57 -2.72
N VAL A 79 -16.69 -3.19 -2.88
CA VAL A 79 -15.44 -2.55 -3.27
C VAL A 79 -14.88 -3.18 -4.54
N ILE A 80 -13.86 -2.56 -5.14
CA ILE A 80 -13.21 -3.07 -6.35
C ILE A 80 -12.55 -4.42 -6.09
N LYS A 81 -12.45 -5.25 -7.13
CA LYS A 81 -11.91 -6.62 -7.03
C LYS A 81 -10.49 -6.65 -6.44
N GLY A 82 -9.66 -5.66 -6.77
CA GLY A 82 -8.31 -5.54 -6.22
C GLY A 82 -8.30 -5.39 -4.70
N TRP A 83 -9.30 -4.74 -4.10
CA TRP A 83 -9.45 -4.66 -2.64
C TRP A 83 -9.95 -5.98 -2.05
N GLU A 84 -10.94 -6.60 -2.68
CA GLU A 84 -11.46 -7.91 -2.22
C GLU A 84 -10.36 -8.97 -2.12
N GLN A 85 -9.37 -8.93 -3.02
CA GLN A 85 -8.24 -9.85 -3.04
C GLN A 85 -7.06 -9.35 -2.19
N GLY A 86 -6.73 -8.07 -2.30
CA GLY A 86 -5.52 -7.48 -1.73
C GLY A 86 -5.56 -7.28 -0.22
N LEU A 87 -6.76 -7.28 0.38
CA LEU A 87 -6.96 -7.03 1.80
C LEU A 87 -7.28 -8.30 2.60
N LEU A 88 -7.20 -9.48 1.97
CA LEU A 88 -7.22 -10.76 2.68
C LEU A 88 -5.92 -11.00 3.44
N ASP A 89 -6.00 -11.78 4.50
CA ASP A 89 -4.86 -12.18 5.32
C ASP A 89 -4.06 -11.01 5.92
N MET A 90 -4.73 -9.87 6.24
CA MET A 90 -4.15 -8.73 6.95
C MET A 90 -4.35 -8.85 8.47
N CYS A 91 -3.36 -8.40 9.22
CA CYS A 91 -3.46 -8.15 10.65
C CYS A 91 -3.91 -6.71 10.94
N ILE A 92 -4.57 -6.47 12.09
CA ILE A 92 -4.87 -5.10 12.55
C ILE A 92 -3.55 -4.33 12.74
N GLY A 93 -3.45 -3.12 12.20
CA GLY A 93 -2.25 -2.29 12.17
C GLY A 93 -1.32 -2.55 10.99
N GLU A 94 -1.53 -3.61 10.21
CA GLU A 94 -0.72 -3.89 9.01
C GLU A 94 -1.00 -2.87 7.92
N LYS A 95 0.06 -2.49 7.18
CA LYS A 95 -0.03 -1.58 6.03
C LYS A 95 0.42 -2.27 4.76
N ARG A 96 -0.31 -2.04 3.68
CA ARG A 96 -0.01 -2.55 2.34
C ARG A 96 -0.11 -1.44 1.30
N THR A 97 0.72 -1.56 0.27
CA THR A 97 0.54 -0.85 -0.99
C THR A 97 0.02 -1.82 -2.04
N LEU A 98 -1.15 -1.54 -2.58
CA LEU A 98 -1.79 -2.33 -3.63
C LEU A 98 -1.63 -1.61 -4.96
N THR A 99 -1.03 -2.28 -5.96
CA THR A 99 -1.04 -1.83 -7.35
C THR A 99 -2.12 -2.62 -8.07
N ILE A 100 -3.19 -1.92 -8.45
CA ILE A 100 -4.42 -2.53 -8.95
C ILE A 100 -4.57 -2.17 -10.43
N PRO A 101 -4.49 -3.16 -11.33
CA PRO A 101 -4.71 -2.93 -12.75
C PRO A 101 -6.18 -2.58 -13.04
N PRO A 102 -6.47 -1.96 -14.20
CA PRO A 102 -7.82 -1.51 -14.56
C PRO A 102 -8.90 -2.59 -14.42
N GLU A 103 -8.60 -3.83 -14.78
CA GLU A 103 -9.53 -4.97 -14.77
C GLU A 103 -10.01 -5.35 -13.37
N LEU A 104 -9.18 -5.06 -12.36
CA LEU A 104 -9.49 -5.27 -10.94
C LEU A 104 -9.89 -3.98 -10.23
N GLY A 105 -9.86 -2.84 -10.96
CA GLY A 105 -10.27 -1.52 -10.51
C GLY A 105 -11.57 -1.05 -11.20
N TYR A 106 -11.49 0.09 -11.89
CA TYR A 106 -12.65 0.74 -12.55
C TYR A 106 -12.73 0.49 -14.06
N GLY A 107 -11.90 -0.41 -14.60
CA GLY A 107 -11.92 -0.86 -15.99
C GLY A 107 -11.63 0.26 -17.01
N GLN A 108 -12.09 0.03 -18.25
CA GLN A 108 -11.87 0.96 -19.35
C GLN A 108 -12.81 2.18 -19.33
N ARG A 109 -13.82 2.18 -18.46
CA ARG A 109 -14.75 3.33 -18.32
C ARG A 109 -14.23 4.39 -17.37
N GLY A 110 -13.45 3.99 -16.36
CA GLY A 110 -13.07 4.84 -15.24
C GLY A 110 -14.24 5.16 -14.30
N MET A 111 -14.05 6.07 -13.34
CA MET A 111 -15.07 6.54 -12.41
C MET A 111 -14.71 7.90 -11.82
N GLY A 112 -15.59 8.90 -11.96
CA GLY A 112 -15.36 10.24 -11.42
C GLY A 112 -14.05 10.84 -11.93
N PRO A 113 -13.08 11.16 -11.03
CA PRO A 113 -11.79 11.72 -11.43
C PRO A 113 -10.82 10.68 -11.99
N ILE A 114 -11.19 9.38 -12.00
CA ILE A 114 -10.32 8.29 -12.44
C ILE A 114 -10.56 8.01 -13.92
N PRO A 115 -9.59 8.27 -14.81
CA PRO A 115 -9.72 7.95 -16.24
C PRO A 115 -9.85 6.44 -16.49
N GLY A 116 -10.48 6.09 -17.61
CA GLY A 116 -10.51 4.68 -18.04
C GLY A 116 -9.12 4.11 -18.32
N GLY A 117 -8.93 2.83 -18.04
CA GLY A 117 -7.65 2.16 -18.23
C GLY A 117 -6.56 2.57 -17.23
N SER A 118 -6.93 3.18 -16.09
CA SER A 118 -5.98 3.61 -15.08
C SER A 118 -5.60 2.48 -14.14
N THR A 119 -4.29 2.29 -13.95
CA THR A 119 -3.75 1.50 -12.84
C THR A 119 -3.73 2.35 -11.58
N LEU A 120 -4.22 1.80 -10.47
CA LEU A 120 -4.41 2.49 -9.22
C LEU A 120 -3.37 2.04 -8.18
N ILE A 121 -2.88 2.98 -7.39
CA ILE A 121 -2.04 2.70 -6.22
C ILE A 121 -2.86 3.05 -4.98
N PHE A 122 -3.04 2.07 -4.10
CA PHE A 122 -3.66 2.30 -2.80
C PHE A 122 -2.67 1.99 -1.68
N GLU A 123 -2.34 3.00 -0.91
CA GLU A 123 -1.72 2.83 0.40
C GLU A 123 -2.85 2.54 1.40
N THR A 124 -2.81 1.38 2.06
CA THR A 124 -3.89 0.89 2.94
C THR A 124 -3.36 0.55 4.32
N GLU A 125 -4.18 0.75 5.34
CA GLU A 125 -3.93 0.38 6.73
C GLU A 125 -5.19 -0.25 7.32
N LEU A 126 -5.07 -1.46 7.87
CA LEU A 126 -6.19 -2.11 8.56
C LEU A 126 -6.29 -1.56 9.99
N VAL A 127 -7.36 -0.84 10.27
CA VAL A 127 -7.60 -0.24 11.59
C VAL A 127 -8.30 -1.21 12.53
N ALA A 128 -9.35 -1.90 12.04
CA ALA A 128 -10.13 -2.80 12.88
C ALA A 128 -10.83 -3.90 12.08
N ILE A 129 -11.10 -5.01 12.73
CA ILE A 129 -11.99 -6.09 12.28
C ILE A 129 -13.14 -6.17 13.31
N ALA A 130 -14.39 -6.08 12.87
CA ALA A 130 -15.53 -6.13 13.79
C ALA A 130 -15.54 -7.42 14.61
N GLY A 131 -15.65 -7.28 15.93
CA GLY A 131 -15.65 -8.43 16.86
C GLY A 131 -14.27 -9.00 17.19
N VAL A 132 -13.19 -8.39 16.68
CA VAL A 132 -11.81 -8.73 17.04
C VAL A 132 -11.26 -7.59 17.90
N PRO A 133 -10.80 -7.87 19.12
CA PRO A 133 -10.19 -6.84 19.96
C PRO A 133 -8.89 -6.35 19.28
N GLU A 134 -8.61 -5.06 19.39
CA GLU A 134 -7.33 -4.48 18.95
C GLU A 134 -6.21 -5.15 19.75
N THR A 135 -5.26 -5.75 19.06
CA THR A 135 -4.08 -6.30 19.73
C THR A 135 -3.20 -5.13 20.16
N LYS A 136 -2.68 -5.18 21.40
CA LYS A 136 -1.80 -4.16 22.01
C LYS A 136 -0.61 -3.71 21.13
N ALA A 137 -0.28 -4.44 20.08
CA ALA A 137 0.80 -4.12 19.16
C ALA A 137 0.63 -2.77 18.42
N ALA A 138 -0.61 -2.28 18.26
CA ALA A 138 -0.85 -0.98 17.61
C ALA A 138 -0.63 0.21 18.57
N GLU A 139 -0.89 0.03 19.87
CA GLU A 139 -0.68 1.08 20.87
C GLU A 139 0.80 1.23 21.26
N ASP A 140 1.55 0.12 21.33
CA ASP A 140 2.96 0.13 21.74
C ASP A 140 3.85 0.82 20.69
N THR A 141 3.56 0.69 19.39
CA THR A 141 4.36 1.33 18.34
C THR A 141 4.22 2.85 18.26
N VAL A 142 3.06 3.40 18.63
CA VAL A 142 2.84 4.85 18.65
C VAL A 142 3.40 5.45 19.95
N SER A 143 3.16 4.79 21.09
CA SER A 143 3.71 5.21 22.40
C SER A 143 5.22 5.15 22.42
N ASP A 144 5.84 4.09 21.89
CA ASP A 144 7.31 3.95 21.82
C ASP A 144 7.95 4.99 20.88
N LYS A 145 7.32 5.31 19.76
CA LYS A 145 7.82 6.36 18.86
C LYS A 145 7.73 7.75 19.48
N ILE A 146 6.65 8.03 20.23
CA ILE A 146 6.48 9.30 20.94
C ILE A 146 7.46 9.37 22.11
N ALA A 147 7.62 8.30 22.90
CA ALA A 147 8.56 8.24 24.01
C ALA A 147 10.02 8.38 23.53
N LYS A 148 10.38 7.73 22.41
CA LYS A 148 11.72 7.83 21.85
C LYS A 148 12.02 9.20 21.22
N ALA A 149 11.01 9.86 20.61
CA ALA A 149 11.14 11.24 20.14
C ALA A 149 11.28 12.24 21.29
N ALA A 150 10.55 12.06 22.38
CA ALA A 150 10.65 12.90 23.59
C ALA A 150 11.97 12.71 24.33
N ALA A 151 12.49 11.48 24.42
CA ALA A 151 13.79 11.19 25.02
C ALA A 151 14.94 11.80 24.22
N GLY A 152 14.90 11.73 22.88
CA GLY A 152 15.90 12.37 22.01
C GLY A 152 15.92 13.89 22.11
N ALA A 153 14.77 14.53 22.31
CA ALA A 153 14.69 15.99 22.51
C ALA A 153 15.25 16.42 23.88
N ALA A 154 15.04 15.62 24.93
CA ALA A 154 15.59 15.89 26.26
C ALA A 154 17.11 15.73 26.33
N GLU A 155 17.67 14.77 25.59
CA GLU A 155 19.13 14.56 25.50
C GLU A 155 19.81 15.68 24.73
N ALA A 156 19.22 16.15 23.63
CA ALA A 156 19.74 17.29 22.88
C ALA A 156 19.74 18.59 23.69
N ALA A 157 18.75 18.80 24.55
CA ALA A 157 18.70 19.96 25.43
C ALA A 157 19.76 19.90 26.55
N ARG A 158 20.11 18.70 27.04
CA ARG A 158 21.19 18.53 28.05
C ARG A 158 22.57 18.80 27.50
N VAL A 159 22.85 18.41 26.26
CA VAL A 159 24.13 18.67 25.58
C VAL A 159 24.36 20.17 25.38
N MET A 160 23.31 20.94 25.06
CA MET A 160 23.43 22.40 24.89
C MET A 160 23.61 23.19 26.21
N LEU A 161 23.22 22.61 27.33
CA LEU A 161 23.40 23.27 28.67
C LEU A 161 24.77 22.97 29.29
N ALA A 162 25.47 21.90 28.86
CA ALA A 162 26.76 21.52 29.39
C ALA A 162 27.92 22.36 28.81
N ASP A 163 27.72 23.04 27.68
CA ASP A 163 28.76 23.80 26.97
C ASP A 163 28.81 25.30 27.40
N SER A 164 27.99 25.72 28.38
CA SER A 164 27.88 27.14 28.80
C SER A 164 28.67 27.52 30.03
N ASP A 165 29.33 26.57 30.72
CA ASP A 165 29.97 26.84 32.01
C ASP A 165 31.50 27.08 31.99
N ASP A 166 32.14 27.20 30.81
CA ASP A 166 33.59 27.35 30.70
C ASP A 166 34.08 28.72 30.19
N VAL A 167 33.35 29.80 30.54
CA VAL A 167 33.83 31.19 30.32
C VAL A 167 33.61 32.02 31.59
N GLN A 168 34.40 31.76 32.61
CA GLN A 168 34.70 32.76 33.65
C GLN A 168 35.98 32.40 34.39
N GLY A 169 37.01 33.23 34.19
CA GLY A 169 38.10 33.26 35.13
C GLY A 169 39.50 33.45 34.56
N HIS A 170 39.83 34.59 33.99
CA HIS A 170 41.15 35.17 34.07
C HIS A 170 41.09 36.69 33.94
N GLU A 171 40.81 37.34 35.03
CA GLU A 171 41.32 38.67 35.33
C GLU A 171 42.09 38.59 36.64
N GLU A 172 43.31 39.12 36.58
CA GLU A 172 44.21 39.70 37.58
C GLU A 172 45.65 39.29 37.38
N LEU A 173 46.53 40.08 36.87
CA LEU A 173 47.47 41.09 37.42
C LEU A 173 48.37 41.55 36.32
#